data_31f188709993b04ec0c9feba3a2176a6
#
_entry.id   31f188709993b04ec0c9feba3a2176a6
#
_cell.length_a   1.000
_cell.length_b   1.000
_cell.length_c   1.000
_cell.angle_alpha   90.00
_cell.angle_beta   90.00
_cell.angle_gamma   90.00
#
_symmetry.space_group_name_H-M   'P 1'
#
loop_
_entity.id
_entity.type
_entity.pdbx_description
1 polymer ?
#
loop_
_entity_poly.entity_id
_entity_poly.type
_entity_poly.pdbx_seq_one_letter_code
_entity_poly.pdbx_strand_id
1 'polypeptide(L)'
;MFKLISKTLAAVAMVSVALFGSANAKTLKIETHFTASSPNGEVAAQFAKNVEMFSGGSLKIEMFYSSSVTGKSAEVFNSAQTGIIDCDMTGAGYQTGKNAA
;
A
#
# COMPACT_ATOMS: atom_id res chain seq x y z
N MET A 1 15.02 41.99 -23.28
CA MET A 1 14.15 42.12 -22.12
C MET A 1 13.13 40.97 -22.07
N PHE A 2 12.40 40.68 -23.12
CA PHE A 2 11.42 39.57 -23.16
C PHE A 2 12.02 38.18 -23.04
N LYS A 3 13.25 37.94 -23.50
CA LYS A 3 13.94 36.64 -23.38
C LYS A 3 14.35 36.27 -21.94
N LEU A 4 14.60 37.24 -21.08
CA LEU A 4 14.93 37.03 -19.66
C LEU A 4 13.70 36.70 -18.83
N ILE A 5 12.55 37.31 -19.14
CA ILE A 5 11.27 37.06 -18.47
C ILE A 5 10.76 35.65 -18.77
N SER A 6 10.93 35.17 -20.00
CA SER A 6 10.53 33.83 -20.42
C SER A 6 11.37 32.71 -19.74
N LYS A 7 12.66 32.97 -19.52
CA LYS A 7 13.55 32.02 -18.83
C LYS A 7 13.25 31.92 -17.32
N THR A 8 12.89 33.03 -16.69
CA THR A 8 12.50 33.06 -15.27
C THR A 8 11.14 32.42 -15.04
N LEU A 9 10.18 32.60 -15.94
CA LEU A 9 8.88 31.93 -15.84
C LEU A 9 8.99 30.39 -15.97
N ALA A 10 9.85 29.90 -16.87
CA ALA A 10 10.08 28.50 -17.05
C ALA A 10 10.74 27.84 -15.81
N ALA A 11 11.67 28.55 -15.18
CA ALA A 11 12.34 28.06 -13.96
C ALA A 11 11.37 28.01 -12.76
N VAL A 12 10.48 28.97 -12.62
CA VAL A 12 9.46 28.99 -11.55
C VAL A 12 8.44 27.87 -11.75
N ALA A 13 8.04 27.58 -12.99
CA ALA A 13 7.12 26.48 -13.28
C ALA A 13 7.72 25.10 -12.97
N MET A 14 9.02 24.89 -13.25
CA MET A 14 9.69 23.63 -12.91
C MET A 14 9.85 23.42 -11.40
N VAL A 15 10.08 24.45 -10.64
CA VAL A 15 10.19 24.38 -9.17
C VAL A 15 8.85 24.04 -8.53
N SER A 16 7.74 24.55 -9.06
CA SER A 16 6.41 24.23 -8.54
C SER A 16 6.01 22.78 -8.78
N VAL A 17 6.38 22.19 -9.91
CA VAL A 17 6.10 20.77 -10.19
C VAL A 17 6.92 19.85 -9.27
N ALA A 18 8.16 20.20 -8.95
CA ALA A 18 8.98 19.42 -8.03
C ALA A 18 8.45 19.45 -6.59
N LEU A 19 7.81 20.53 -6.15
CA LEU A 19 7.20 20.64 -4.82
C LEU A 19 5.91 19.79 -4.69
N PHE A 20 5.14 19.61 -5.76
CA PHE A 20 3.96 18.73 -5.76
C PHE A 20 4.30 17.25 -5.86
N GLY A 21 5.45 16.88 -6.42
CA GLY A 21 5.93 15.50 -6.52
C GLY A 21 6.51 14.92 -5.23
N SER A 22 6.68 15.72 -4.18
CA SER A 22 7.27 15.31 -2.90
C SER A 22 6.24 15.07 -1.79
N ALA A 23 4.94 14.90 -2.12
CA ALA A 23 3.93 14.52 -1.15
C ALA A 23 4.33 13.19 -0.48
N ASN A 24 4.41 13.19 0.86
CA ASN A 24 4.80 12.01 1.64
C ASN A 24 3.83 10.86 1.39
N ALA A 25 4.30 9.82 0.70
CA ALA A 25 3.54 8.59 0.54
C ALA A 25 3.51 7.82 1.88
N LYS A 26 2.34 7.34 2.27
CA LYS A 26 2.17 6.43 3.40
C LYS A 26 2.24 5.00 2.88
N THR A 27 3.06 4.17 3.50
CA THR A 27 3.12 2.73 3.21
C THR A 27 2.32 1.95 4.24
N LEU A 28 1.40 1.13 3.76
CA LEU A 28 0.62 0.20 4.57
C LEU A 28 1.14 -1.22 4.37
N LYS A 29 1.39 -1.92 5.45
CA LYS A 29 1.79 -3.33 5.45
C LYS A 29 0.55 -4.19 5.54
N ILE A 30 0.32 -5.00 4.51
CA ILE A 30 -0.81 -5.93 4.44
C ILE A 30 -0.26 -7.34 4.31
N GLU A 31 -0.75 -8.25 5.12
CA GLU A 31 -0.37 -9.66 5.05
C GLU A 31 -1.53 -10.53 4.60
N THR A 32 -1.25 -11.43 3.68
CA THR A 32 -2.17 -12.48 3.23
C THR A 32 -1.57 -13.87 3.42
N HIS A 33 -2.42 -14.86 3.60
CA HIS A 33 -2.01 -16.27 3.67
C HIS A 33 -1.80 -16.89 2.28
N PHE A 34 -2.30 -16.25 1.23
CA PHE A 34 -2.13 -16.74 -0.14
C PHE A 34 -0.68 -16.63 -0.60
N THR A 35 -0.26 -17.57 -1.44
CA THR A 35 1.01 -17.45 -2.15
C THR A 35 0.90 -16.44 -3.29
N ALA A 36 1.99 -15.77 -3.62
CA ALA A 36 2.00 -14.73 -4.64
C ALA A 36 1.56 -15.25 -6.03
N SER A 37 1.88 -16.50 -6.34
CA SER A 37 1.55 -17.15 -7.62
C SER A 37 0.15 -17.74 -7.69
N SER A 38 -0.59 -17.79 -6.58
CA SER A 38 -1.97 -18.28 -6.57
C SER A 38 -2.92 -17.25 -7.19
N PRO A 39 -4.09 -17.64 -7.70
CA PRO A 39 -5.09 -16.70 -8.20
C PRO A 39 -5.47 -15.62 -7.19
N ASN A 40 -5.64 -15.99 -5.93
CA ASN A 40 -5.94 -15.03 -4.86
C ASN A 40 -4.74 -14.13 -4.53
N GLY A 41 -3.52 -14.64 -4.64
CA GLY A 41 -2.30 -13.83 -4.51
C GLY A 41 -2.17 -12.78 -5.61
N GLU A 42 -2.54 -13.15 -6.85
CA GLU A 42 -2.57 -12.21 -7.97
C GLU A 42 -3.63 -11.11 -7.76
N VAL A 43 -4.80 -11.45 -7.21
CA VAL A 43 -5.83 -10.47 -6.83
C VAL A 43 -5.30 -9.53 -5.75
N ALA A 44 -4.60 -10.04 -4.75
CA ALA A 44 -3.97 -9.22 -3.72
C ALA A 44 -2.94 -8.24 -4.31
N ALA A 45 -2.12 -8.70 -5.25
CA ALA A 45 -1.16 -7.85 -5.96
C ALA A 45 -1.86 -6.76 -6.78
N GLN A 46 -2.95 -7.10 -7.46
CA GLN A 46 -3.75 -6.12 -8.22
C GLN A 46 -4.40 -5.09 -7.32
N PHE A 47 -4.91 -5.51 -6.16
CA PHE A 47 -5.42 -4.61 -5.14
C PHE A 47 -4.37 -3.58 -4.72
N ALA A 48 -3.14 -4.03 -4.42
CA ALA A 48 -2.04 -3.15 -4.04
C ALA A 48 -1.74 -2.11 -5.13
N LYS A 49 -1.68 -2.53 -6.38
CA LYS A 49 -1.47 -1.63 -7.53
C LYS A 49 -2.60 -0.62 -7.68
N ASN A 50 -3.85 -1.06 -7.53
CA ASN A 50 -5.01 -0.21 -7.66
C ASN A 50 -5.05 0.87 -6.56
N VAL A 51 -4.72 0.53 -5.33
CA VAL A 51 -4.65 1.49 -4.23
C VAL A 51 -3.59 2.56 -4.51
N GLU A 52 -2.41 2.17 -4.97
CA GLU A 52 -1.36 3.13 -5.34
C GLU A 52 -1.80 4.03 -6.48
N MET A 53 -2.39 3.47 -7.52
CA MET A 53 -2.86 4.21 -8.70
C MET A 53 -4.00 5.17 -8.34
N PHE A 54 -5.04 4.72 -7.65
CA PHE A 54 -6.21 5.53 -7.31
C PHE A 54 -5.93 6.60 -6.25
N SER A 55 -4.93 6.38 -5.41
CA SER A 55 -4.47 7.39 -4.45
C SER A 55 -3.50 8.41 -5.05
N GLY A 56 -3.17 8.29 -6.34
CA GLY A 56 -2.16 9.15 -6.98
C GLY A 56 -0.77 8.97 -6.40
N GLY A 57 -0.46 7.79 -5.85
CA GLY A 57 0.83 7.47 -5.22
C GLY A 57 0.95 7.93 -3.76
N SER A 58 -0.12 8.50 -3.16
CA SER A 58 -0.10 8.90 -1.75
C SER A 58 -0.18 7.73 -0.78
N LEU A 59 -0.71 6.58 -1.24
CA LEU A 59 -0.72 5.32 -0.51
C LEU A 59 0.06 4.28 -1.30
N LYS A 60 0.92 3.55 -0.60
CA LYS A 60 1.64 2.38 -1.12
C LYS A 60 1.29 1.18 -0.27
N ILE A 61 1.13 0.04 -0.89
CA ILE A 61 0.88 -1.22 -0.20
C ILE A 61 2.11 -2.09 -0.30
N GLU A 62 2.65 -2.47 0.84
CA GLU A 62 3.65 -3.53 0.96
C GLU A 62 2.91 -4.82 1.29
N MET A 63 2.80 -5.71 0.29
CA MET A 63 2.07 -6.96 0.43
C MET A 63 3.01 -8.09 0.85
N PHE A 64 2.70 -8.74 1.96
CA PHE A 64 3.39 -9.92 2.45
C PHE A 64 2.54 -11.16 2.18
N TYR A 65 3.12 -12.13 1.48
CA TYR A 65 2.45 -13.35 1.07
C TYR A 65 2.80 -14.52 1.98
N SER A 66 1.98 -15.57 1.93
CA SER A 66 2.23 -16.86 2.61
C SER A 66 2.40 -16.72 4.13
N SER A 67 1.74 -15.76 4.74
CA SER A 67 1.87 -15.46 6.18
C SER A 67 3.33 -15.27 6.63
N SER A 68 4.16 -14.66 5.77
CA SER A 68 5.62 -14.59 5.94
C SER A 68 6.07 -13.75 7.14
N VAL A 69 5.28 -12.76 7.56
CA VAL A 69 5.60 -11.91 8.72
C VAL A 69 5.16 -12.60 10.01
N THR A 70 3.91 -13.07 10.05
CA THR A 70 3.30 -13.65 11.25
C THR A 70 3.68 -15.13 11.45
N GLY A 71 3.89 -15.86 10.35
CA GLY A 71 4.21 -17.28 10.35
C GLY A 71 3.00 -18.21 10.42
N LYS A 72 1.82 -17.73 10.82
CA LYS A 72 0.58 -18.52 10.92
C LYS A 72 -0.61 -17.73 10.41
N SER A 73 -1.36 -18.29 9.47
CA SER A 73 -2.55 -17.64 8.89
C SER A 73 -3.59 -17.25 9.94
N ALA A 74 -3.76 -18.07 10.98
CA ALA A 74 -4.71 -17.80 12.05
C ALA A 74 -4.32 -16.61 12.94
N GLU A 75 -3.07 -16.16 12.91
CA GLU A 75 -2.55 -15.07 13.75
C GLU A 75 -2.38 -13.75 13.00
N VAL A 76 -2.64 -13.71 11.69
CA VAL A 76 -2.48 -12.49 10.88
C VAL A 76 -3.38 -11.37 11.40
N PHE A 77 -4.62 -11.66 11.73
CA PHE A 77 -5.54 -10.68 12.31
C PHE A 77 -5.01 -10.10 13.64
N ASN A 78 -4.49 -10.94 14.51
CA ASN A 78 -3.89 -10.51 15.77
C ASN A 78 -2.66 -9.60 15.52
N SER A 79 -1.87 -9.92 14.52
CA SER A 79 -0.72 -9.08 14.12
C SER A 79 -1.15 -7.69 13.64
N ALA A 80 -2.30 -7.59 12.96
CA ALA A 80 -2.88 -6.30 12.59
C ALA A 80 -3.39 -5.53 13.82
N GLN A 81 -4.05 -6.21 14.76
CA GLN A 81 -4.51 -5.59 16.00
C GLN A 81 -3.36 -5.06 16.87
N THR A 82 -2.23 -5.74 16.89
CA THR A 82 -1.06 -5.36 17.69
C THR A 82 -0.10 -4.40 16.98
N GLY A 83 -0.36 -4.07 15.71
CA GLY A 83 0.42 -3.10 14.96
C GLY A 83 1.69 -3.65 14.31
N ILE A 84 1.88 -4.97 14.29
CA ILE A 84 3.00 -5.60 13.56
C ILE A 84 2.84 -5.39 12.05
N ILE A 85 1.60 -5.51 11.57
CA ILE A 85 1.15 -5.14 10.24
C ILE A 85 -0.01 -4.16 10.36
N ASP A 86 -0.38 -3.50 9.27
CA ASP A 86 -1.49 -2.54 9.28
C ASP A 86 -2.84 -3.19 8.97
N CYS A 87 -2.87 -4.18 8.08
CA CYS A 87 -4.10 -4.83 7.63
C CYS A 87 -3.92 -6.34 7.46
N ASP A 88 -4.98 -7.05 7.77
CA ASP A 88 -5.13 -8.48 7.50
C ASP A 88 -5.93 -8.69 6.21
N MET A 89 -5.38 -9.46 5.28
CA MET A 89 -6.06 -9.91 4.06
C MET A 89 -6.12 -11.44 4.03
N THR A 90 -6.78 -12.02 5.02
CA THR A 90 -6.99 -13.47 5.13
C THR A 90 -8.48 -13.81 5.09
N GLY A 91 -8.79 -15.10 5.00
CA GLY A 91 -10.17 -15.57 5.03
C GLY A 91 -10.78 -15.42 6.44
N ALA A 92 -12.01 -14.95 6.52
CA ALA A 92 -12.75 -14.79 7.78
C ALA A 92 -12.86 -16.10 8.59
N GLY A 93 -12.75 -17.24 7.91
CA GLY A 93 -12.77 -18.56 8.56
C GLY A 93 -11.70 -18.75 9.63
N TYR A 94 -10.56 -18.06 9.54
CA TYR A 94 -9.51 -18.10 10.55
C TYR A 94 -9.91 -17.43 11.87
N GLN A 95 -10.98 -16.65 11.88
CA GLN A 95 -11.49 -15.96 13.06
C GLN A 95 -12.72 -16.65 13.66
N THR A 96 -13.19 -17.73 13.05
CA THR A 96 -14.31 -18.51 13.55
C THR A 96 -14.00 -19.06 14.96
N GLY A 97 -14.84 -18.79 15.93
CA GLY A 97 -14.64 -19.17 17.33
C GLY A 97 -13.86 -18.16 18.17
N LYS A 98 -13.15 -17.20 17.53
CA LYS A 98 -12.49 -16.08 18.23
C LYS A 98 -13.39 -14.86 18.31
N ASN A 99 -14.13 -14.59 17.25
CA ASN A 99 -15.09 -13.49 17.14
C ASN A 99 -16.43 -14.07 16.72
N ALA A 100 -17.45 -13.85 17.51
CA ALA A 100 -18.81 -14.17 17.11
C ALA A 100 -19.23 -13.23 15.97
N ALA A 101 -19.53 -13.80 14.82
CA ALA A 101 -20.07 -13.05 13.70
C ALA A 101 -21.59 -12.86 13.88
#